data_86a58d2469aafbb2cd1e0a1447fd4f7b
#
_entry.id   86a58d2469aafbb2cd1e0a1447fd4f7b
#
_cell.length_a   1.000
_cell.length_b   1.000
_cell.length_c   1.000
_cell.angle_alpha   90.00
_cell.angle_beta   90.00
_cell.angle_gamma   90.00
#
_symmetry.space_group_name_H-M   'P 1'
#
loop_
_entity.id
_entity.type
_entity.pdbx_description
1 polymer ?
#
loop_
_entity_poly.entity_id
_entity_poly.type
_entity_poly.pdbx_seq_one_letter_code
_entity_poly.pdbx_strand_id
1 'polypeptide(L)'
;AAVVRKNFKSISQDKCLVLVEDTLSALQKLAAWWRRRFDIPVIGITGSSGKTTTKDILAGILSSSGEVCRTRGNLNNHIGLPLVLLELSRSCRFCVVEMAMRGLGEIAQLCEIAAPTGGIITNIGVAHYERLGSKENIARAKGELAQSLPHGGFLLLNSEDEWSSFIGRLTSAEVIYYGMGKKAQIRAEKVQFAPWGSSFMLVSDRVSGPLKLPLPGKHNLYNCLAAVGAAVQLGLGLEEIQQGLNQINLTKMRLEHLKGIKGTTIINDAYNANPDS
;
A
#
# COMPACT_ATOMS: atom_id res chain seq x y z
N ALA A 1 1.52 -18.47 26.70
CA ALA A 1 0.35 -19.13 26.11
C ALA A 1 0.62 -19.45 24.64
N ALA A 2 -0.04 -20.48 24.09
CA ALA A 2 -0.02 -20.81 22.68
C ALA A 2 -1.44 -21.06 22.18
N VAL A 3 -1.73 -20.65 20.93
CA VAL A 3 -2.99 -20.95 20.24
C VAL A 3 -2.77 -22.19 19.39
N VAL A 4 -3.52 -23.24 19.63
CA VAL A 4 -3.34 -24.55 18.98
C VAL A 4 -4.69 -25.13 18.56
N ARG A 5 -4.69 -26.05 17.59
CA ARG A 5 -5.89 -26.76 17.21
C ARG A 5 -6.39 -27.67 18.33
N LYS A 6 -7.68 -27.89 18.43
CA LYS A 6 -8.32 -28.74 19.48
C LYS A 6 -7.74 -30.15 19.56
N ASN A 7 -7.24 -30.71 18.45
CA ASN A 7 -6.64 -32.04 18.42
C ASN A 7 -5.12 -32.06 18.74
N PHE A 8 -4.55 -30.92 19.15
CA PHE A 8 -3.14 -30.83 19.52
C PHE A 8 -2.91 -31.58 20.84
N LYS A 9 -2.00 -32.53 20.79
CA LYS A 9 -1.54 -33.24 22.01
C LYS A 9 -0.43 -32.43 22.67
N SER A 10 -0.69 -31.89 23.86
CA SER A 10 0.30 -31.15 24.64
C SER A 10 1.44 -32.06 25.08
N ILE A 11 2.68 -31.56 24.94
CA ILE A 11 3.89 -32.22 25.40
C ILE A 11 4.24 -31.78 26.84
N SER A 12 3.61 -30.70 27.36
CA SER A 12 3.86 -30.13 28.69
C SER A 12 2.56 -29.66 29.33
N GLN A 13 2.36 -30.00 30.60
CA GLN A 13 1.18 -29.59 31.37
C GLN A 13 1.27 -28.16 31.92
N ASP A 14 2.45 -27.53 31.87
CA ASP A 14 2.69 -26.22 32.52
C ASP A 14 2.41 -25.01 31.63
N LYS A 15 1.93 -25.21 30.39
CA LYS A 15 1.67 -24.10 29.45
C LYS A 15 0.20 -23.87 29.23
N CYS A 16 -0.22 -22.61 29.36
CA CYS A 16 -1.57 -22.20 28.97
C CYS A 16 -1.76 -22.36 27.46
N LEU A 17 -2.73 -23.19 27.07
CA LEU A 17 -3.11 -23.42 25.67
C LEU A 17 -4.52 -22.88 25.42
N VAL A 18 -4.66 -22.14 24.33
CA VAL A 18 -5.95 -21.72 23.78
C VAL A 18 -6.30 -22.65 22.64
N LEU A 19 -7.32 -23.47 22.84
CA LEU A 19 -7.76 -24.45 21.85
C LEU A 19 -8.75 -23.83 20.86
N VAL A 20 -8.45 -23.92 19.57
CA VAL A 20 -9.27 -23.39 18.48
C VAL A 20 -9.49 -24.43 17.39
N GLU A 21 -10.55 -24.27 16.58
CA GLU A 21 -10.81 -25.14 15.42
C GLU A 21 -9.76 -24.93 14.34
N ASP A 22 -9.49 -23.66 14.02
CA ASP A 22 -8.52 -23.28 13.00
C ASP A 22 -7.63 -22.12 13.49
N THR A 23 -6.33 -22.34 13.50
CA THR A 23 -5.34 -21.39 14.03
C THR A 23 -5.17 -20.16 13.14
N LEU A 24 -5.38 -20.30 11.82
CA LEU A 24 -5.30 -19.16 10.90
C LEU A 24 -6.52 -18.23 11.08
N SER A 25 -7.71 -18.80 11.14
CA SER A 25 -8.93 -18.03 11.44
C SER A 25 -8.83 -17.34 12.80
N ALA A 26 -8.23 -17.99 13.80
CA ALA A 26 -8.00 -17.39 15.13
C ALA A 26 -7.04 -16.20 15.06
N LEU A 27 -5.93 -16.31 14.30
CA LEU A 27 -4.98 -15.22 14.06
C LEU A 27 -5.67 -14.04 13.38
N GLN A 28 -6.45 -14.29 12.34
CA GLN A 28 -7.16 -13.24 11.58
C GLN A 28 -8.20 -12.52 12.44
N LYS A 29 -8.99 -13.27 13.21
CA LYS A 29 -9.98 -12.71 14.16
C LYS A 29 -9.31 -11.89 15.26
N LEU A 30 -8.19 -12.36 15.79
CA LEU A 30 -7.43 -11.63 16.80
C LEU A 30 -6.89 -10.31 16.22
N ALA A 31 -6.32 -10.35 15.03
CA ALA A 31 -5.79 -9.15 14.35
C ALA A 31 -6.92 -8.15 14.02
N ALA A 32 -8.06 -8.62 13.51
CA ALA A 32 -9.22 -7.78 13.23
C ALA A 32 -9.79 -7.14 14.52
N TRP A 33 -9.88 -7.92 15.61
CA TRP A 33 -10.30 -7.40 16.90
C TRP A 33 -9.31 -6.37 17.44
N TRP A 34 -8.00 -6.64 17.36
CA TRP A 34 -6.95 -5.71 17.80
C TRP A 34 -6.97 -4.42 16.99
N ARG A 35 -7.05 -4.51 15.64
CA ARG A 35 -7.15 -3.36 14.72
C ARG A 35 -8.29 -2.41 15.09
N ARG A 36 -9.46 -2.93 15.43
CA ARG A 36 -10.64 -2.11 15.77
C ARG A 36 -10.52 -1.33 17.08
N ARG A 37 -9.47 -1.53 17.85
CA ARG A 37 -9.19 -0.77 19.11
C ARG A 37 -8.46 0.54 18.85
N PHE A 38 -8.08 0.80 17.61
CA PHE A 38 -7.35 1.99 17.21
C PHE A 38 -8.18 2.80 16.22
N ASP A 39 -8.49 4.05 16.62
CA ASP A 39 -9.17 5.02 15.76
C ASP A 39 -8.11 5.84 14.98
N ILE A 40 -7.46 5.17 14.05
CA ILE A 40 -6.43 5.75 13.18
C ILE A 40 -6.74 5.45 11.72
N PRO A 41 -6.32 6.32 10.78
CA PRO A 41 -6.40 6.03 9.36
C PRO A 41 -5.61 4.77 9.00
N VAL A 42 -6.25 3.87 8.23
CA VAL A 42 -5.62 2.69 7.62
C VAL A 42 -5.75 2.77 6.12
N ILE A 43 -4.61 2.78 5.44
CA ILE A 43 -4.56 2.89 3.99
C ILE A 43 -4.18 1.53 3.40
N GLY A 44 -5.12 0.92 2.68
CA GLY A 44 -4.90 -0.30 1.92
C GLY A 44 -4.30 0.02 0.55
N ILE A 45 -3.24 -0.69 0.15
CA ILE A 45 -2.58 -0.48 -1.14
C ILE A 45 -2.55 -1.79 -1.92
N THR A 46 -3.17 -1.80 -3.09
CA THR A 46 -3.09 -2.92 -4.05
C THR A 46 -2.74 -2.43 -5.45
N GLY A 47 -2.59 -3.36 -6.39
CA GLY A 47 -2.26 -3.09 -7.78
C GLY A 47 -1.41 -4.20 -8.39
N SER A 48 -1.18 -4.18 -9.69
CA SER A 48 -0.33 -5.17 -10.37
C SER A 48 1.14 -4.92 -10.08
N SER A 49 1.61 -3.68 -10.16
CA SER A 49 2.97 -3.24 -9.85
C SER A 49 2.95 -1.99 -8.96
N GLY A 50 4.10 -1.60 -8.39
CA GLY A 50 4.25 -0.35 -7.62
C GLY A 50 3.72 -0.36 -6.19
N LYS A 51 3.02 -1.38 -5.71
CA LYS A 51 2.43 -1.46 -4.35
C LYS A 51 3.44 -1.16 -3.24
N THR A 52 4.55 -1.90 -3.22
CA THR A 52 5.59 -1.78 -2.18
C THR A 52 6.24 -0.41 -2.20
N THR A 53 6.58 0.09 -3.38
CA THR A 53 7.18 1.43 -3.53
C THR A 53 6.20 2.51 -3.08
N THR A 54 4.93 2.44 -3.47
CA THR A 54 3.89 3.39 -3.03
C THR A 54 3.71 3.34 -1.51
N LYS A 55 3.69 2.14 -0.92
CA LYS A 55 3.65 1.94 0.54
C LYS A 55 4.86 2.60 1.23
N ASP A 56 6.07 2.40 0.69
CA ASP A 56 7.28 2.95 1.30
C ASP A 56 7.33 4.48 1.19
N ILE A 57 6.91 5.04 0.04
CA ILE A 57 6.80 6.49 -0.15
C ILE A 57 5.75 7.06 0.82
N LEU A 58 4.55 6.48 0.86
CA LEU A 58 3.49 6.96 1.75
C LEU A 58 3.90 6.88 3.22
N ALA A 59 4.51 5.77 3.63
CA ALA A 59 4.99 5.64 5.00
C ALA A 59 6.09 6.66 5.33
N GLY A 60 7.00 6.97 4.39
CA GLY A 60 7.98 8.04 4.52
C GLY A 60 7.33 9.40 4.71
N ILE A 61 6.34 9.74 3.87
CA ILE A 61 5.61 11.00 3.97
C ILE A 61 4.89 11.09 5.33
N LEU A 62 4.12 10.08 5.73
CA LEU A 62 3.35 10.10 6.98
C LEU A 62 4.24 10.13 8.22
N SER A 63 5.48 9.62 8.14
CA SER A 63 6.44 9.65 9.26
C SER A 63 6.87 11.06 9.65
N SER A 64 6.70 12.07 8.79
CA SER A 64 6.92 13.48 9.14
C SER A 64 5.89 14.00 10.14
N SER A 65 4.73 13.36 10.21
CA SER A 65 3.59 13.79 11.06
C SER A 65 3.29 12.84 12.23
N GLY A 66 3.91 11.65 12.28
CA GLY A 66 3.72 10.70 13.39
C GLY A 66 4.20 9.29 13.09
N GLU A 67 4.07 8.42 14.09
CA GLU A 67 4.47 7.01 13.95
C GLU A 67 3.57 6.26 12.99
N VAL A 68 4.17 5.48 12.09
CA VAL A 68 3.48 4.71 11.04
C VAL A 68 3.70 3.21 11.23
N CYS A 69 2.63 2.47 11.50
CA CYS A 69 2.63 1.02 11.33
C CYS A 69 2.52 0.69 9.84
N ARG A 70 3.39 -0.17 9.31
CA ARG A 70 3.38 -0.50 7.88
C ARG A 70 3.74 -1.94 7.60
N THR A 71 3.26 -2.47 6.49
CA THR A 71 3.69 -3.78 5.99
C THR A 71 5.21 -3.83 5.85
N ARG A 72 5.84 -4.81 6.48
CA ARG A 72 7.28 -5.10 6.36
C ARG A 72 7.49 -6.23 5.37
N GLY A 73 8.51 -6.09 4.51
CA GLY A 73 8.83 -7.12 3.50
C GLY A 73 7.62 -7.48 2.63
N ASN A 74 7.25 -8.74 2.64
CA ASN A 74 6.13 -9.31 1.89
C ASN A 74 4.97 -9.81 2.77
N LEU A 75 4.79 -9.25 3.97
CA LEU A 75 3.70 -9.60 4.89
C LEU A 75 2.35 -9.00 4.43
N ASN A 76 1.94 -9.30 3.19
CA ASN A 76 0.86 -8.66 2.46
C ASN A 76 -0.30 -9.61 2.10
N ASN A 77 -0.33 -10.81 2.69
CA ASN A 77 -1.32 -11.86 2.46
C ASN A 77 -2.13 -12.16 3.73
N HIS A 78 -3.01 -13.16 3.67
CA HIS A 78 -3.91 -13.61 4.74
C HIS A 78 -3.23 -14.10 6.03
N ILE A 79 -1.90 -14.28 6.03
CA ILE A 79 -1.08 -14.57 7.22
C ILE A 79 -0.28 -13.33 7.63
N GLY A 80 0.37 -12.69 6.68
CA GLY A 80 1.29 -11.58 6.95
C GLY A 80 0.58 -10.31 7.41
N LEU A 81 -0.53 -9.94 6.76
CA LEU A 81 -1.28 -8.74 7.14
C LEU A 81 -1.80 -8.79 8.59
N PRO A 82 -2.37 -9.91 9.10
CA PRO A 82 -2.68 -10.05 10.51
C PRO A 82 -1.50 -9.77 11.45
N LEU A 83 -0.30 -10.28 11.12
CA LEU A 83 0.90 -10.05 11.93
C LEU A 83 1.29 -8.56 11.96
N VAL A 84 1.19 -7.85 10.83
CA VAL A 84 1.43 -6.39 10.77
C VAL A 84 0.44 -5.64 11.65
N LEU A 85 -0.85 -6.00 11.61
CA LEU A 85 -1.87 -5.32 12.41
C LEU A 85 -1.73 -5.56 13.91
N LEU A 86 -1.18 -6.70 14.33
CA LEU A 86 -0.87 -6.99 15.73
C LEU A 86 0.32 -6.16 16.27
N GLU A 87 1.11 -5.51 15.39
CA GLU A 87 2.15 -4.55 15.78
C GLU A 87 1.59 -3.15 16.10
N LEU A 88 0.30 -2.88 15.86
CA LEU A 88 -0.33 -1.60 16.18
C LEU A 88 -0.20 -1.30 17.67
N SER A 89 0.24 -0.08 17.98
CA SER A 89 0.40 0.46 19.33
C SER A 89 -0.31 1.81 19.46
N ARG A 90 -0.42 2.32 20.66
CA ARG A 90 -1.04 3.63 20.93
C ARG A 90 -0.23 4.82 20.37
N SER A 91 1.05 4.62 20.05
CA SER A 91 1.90 5.62 19.41
C SER A 91 1.66 5.75 17.91
N CYS A 92 1.10 4.70 17.27
CA CYS A 92 0.81 4.74 15.83
C CYS A 92 -0.28 5.77 15.53
N ARG A 93 0.02 6.71 14.65
CA ARG A 93 -0.94 7.68 14.09
C ARG A 93 -1.52 7.23 12.76
N PHE A 94 -0.85 6.36 12.05
CA PHE A 94 -1.25 5.86 10.72
C PHE A 94 -0.90 4.39 10.60
N CYS A 95 -1.65 3.70 9.73
CA CYS A 95 -1.33 2.34 9.32
C CYS A 95 -1.37 2.24 7.78
N VAL A 96 -0.30 1.71 7.16
CA VAL A 96 -0.21 1.53 5.70
C VAL A 96 0.02 0.06 5.40
N VAL A 97 -0.99 -0.60 4.82
CA VAL A 97 -0.94 -2.03 4.56
C VAL A 97 -0.96 -2.34 3.07
N GLU A 98 0.03 -3.09 2.63
CA GLU A 98 0.06 -3.66 1.29
C GLU A 98 -0.85 -4.89 1.26
N MET A 99 -1.68 -5.00 0.22
CA MET A 99 -2.62 -6.09 0.01
C MET A 99 -2.32 -6.78 -1.32
N ALA A 100 -1.79 -8.00 -1.25
CA ALA A 100 -1.53 -8.85 -2.39
C ALA A 100 -2.64 -9.90 -2.55
N MET A 101 -2.88 -10.33 -3.78
CA MET A 101 -3.86 -11.37 -4.09
C MET A 101 -3.33 -12.31 -5.17
N ARG A 102 -3.90 -13.49 -5.24
CA ARG A 102 -3.74 -14.49 -6.30
C ARG A 102 -5.06 -14.84 -6.98
N GLY A 103 -6.19 -14.47 -6.37
CA GLY A 103 -7.54 -14.77 -6.84
C GLY A 103 -8.57 -13.77 -6.32
N LEU A 104 -9.80 -13.92 -6.80
CA LEU A 104 -10.98 -13.20 -6.31
C LEU A 104 -11.27 -13.56 -4.85
N GLY A 105 -11.79 -12.59 -4.09
CA GLY A 105 -12.14 -12.72 -2.67
C GLY A 105 -10.98 -12.49 -1.69
N GLU A 106 -9.73 -12.55 -2.16
CA GLU A 106 -8.58 -12.43 -1.26
C GLU A 106 -8.37 -11.00 -0.76
N ILE A 107 -8.57 -9.98 -1.60
CA ILE A 107 -8.49 -8.58 -1.15
C ILE A 107 -9.66 -8.25 -0.22
N ALA A 108 -10.86 -8.73 -0.50
CA ALA A 108 -12.03 -8.56 0.38
C ALA A 108 -11.74 -9.11 1.78
N GLN A 109 -11.19 -10.33 1.87
CA GLN A 109 -10.78 -10.94 3.13
C GLN A 109 -9.75 -10.08 3.88
N LEU A 110 -8.74 -9.54 3.18
CA LEU A 110 -7.75 -8.66 3.80
C LEU A 110 -8.39 -7.36 4.30
N CYS A 111 -9.37 -6.82 3.57
CA CYS A 111 -10.12 -5.63 3.98
C CYS A 111 -11.00 -5.88 5.20
N GLU A 112 -11.63 -7.06 5.33
CA GLU A 112 -12.40 -7.43 6.53
C GLU A 112 -11.53 -7.41 7.79
N ILE A 113 -10.26 -7.82 7.67
CA ILE A 113 -9.30 -7.84 8.77
C ILE A 113 -8.78 -6.43 9.07
N ALA A 114 -8.35 -5.69 8.03
CA ALA A 114 -7.69 -4.40 8.17
C ALA A 114 -8.64 -3.23 8.39
N ALA A 115 -9.89 -3.33 7.94
CA ALA A 115 -10.88 -2.24 7.93
C ALA A 115 -10.26 -0.92 7.43
N PRO A 116 -9.84 -0.85 6.14
CA PRO A 116 -9.19 0.34 5.60
C PRO A 116 -10.17 1.52 5.54
N THR A 117 -9.67 2.72 5.85
CA THR A 117 -10.41 3.99 5.73
C THR A 117 -10.07 4.73 4.43
N GLY A 118 -8.96 4.37 3.80
CA GLY A 118 -8.55 4.84 2.48
C GLY A 118 -7.91 3.74 1.66
N GLY A 119 -7.95 3.87 0.35
CA GLY A 119 -7.42 2.89 -0.58
C GLY A 119 -6.56 3.51 -1.68
N ILE A 120 -5.57 2.76 -2.16
CA ILE A 120 -4.80 3.09 -3.35
C ILE A 120 -4.77 1.86 -4.25
N ILE A 121 -5.18 2.02 -5.51
CA ILE A 121 -4.97 1.00 -6.55
C ILE A 121 -4.01 1.59 -7.57
N THR A 122 -2.78 1.05 -7.61
CA THR A 122 -1.69 1.65 -8.39
C THR A 122 -1.90 1.50 -9.89
N ASN A 123 -2.23 0.30 -10.34
CA ASN A 123 -2.52 -0.02 -11.74
C ASN A 123 -3.13 -1.42 -11.91
N ILE A 124 -3.71 -1.66 -13.09
CA ILE A 124 -4.21 -2.96 -13.54
C ILE A 124 -3.39 -3.42 -14.73
N GLY A 125 -2.39 -4.27 -14.47
CA GLY A 125 -1.53 -4.90 -15.48
C GLY A 125 -1.80 -6.40 -15.58
N VAL A 126 -0.88 -7.12 -16.20
CA VAL A 126 -1.00 -8.58 -16.49
C VAL A 126 -0.57 -9.48 -15.33
N ALA A 127 -0.16 -8.93 -14.18
CA ALA A 127 0.19 -9.76 -13.02
C ALA A 127 -1.00 -10.64 -12.58
N HIS A 128 -0.74 -11.96 -12.42
CA HIS A 128 -1.73 -13.00 -12.11
C HIS A 128 -2.71 -13.34 -13.25
N TYR A 129 -2.39 -12.95 -14.50
CA TYR A 129 -3.23 -13.25 -15.66
C TYR A 129 -3.50 -14.76 -15.84
N GLU A 130 -2.49 -15.61 -15.64
CA GLU A 130 -2.62 -17.08 -15.73
C GLU A 130 -3.71 -17.66 -14.82
N ARG A 131 -3.95 -17.03 -13.66
CA ARG A 131 -4.95 -17.48 -12.69
C ARG A 131 -6.32 -16.88 -12.90
N LEU A 132 -6.37 -15.62 -13.29
CA LEU A 132 -7.60 -14.85 -13.42
C LEU A 132 -8.17 -14.81 -14.83
N GLY A 133 -7.35 -15.17 -15.83
CA GLY A 133 -7.77 -15.36 -17.24
C GLY A 133 -8.02 -14.06 -18.00
N SER A 134 -8.24 -12.92 -17.34
CA SER A 134 -8.46 -11.64 -18.01
C SER A 134 -8.06 -10.44 -17.15
N LYS A 135 -7.76 -9.30 -17.80
CA LYS A 135 -7.56 -8.03 -17.12
C LYS A 135 -8.80 -7.55 -16.35
N GLU A 136 -9.98 -7.84 -16.88
CA GLU A 136 -11.24 -7.54 -16.20
C GLU A 136 -11.34 -8.25 -14.84
N ASN A 137 -11.02 -9.53 -14.79
CA ASN A 137 -11.01 -10.27 -13.53
C ASN A 137 -9.93 -9.75 -12.58
N ILE A 138 -8.77 -9.30 -13.09
CA ILE A 138 -7.74 -8.64 -12.28
C ILE A 138 -8.28 -7.31 -11.72
N ALA A 139 -8.99 -6.52 -12.53
CA ALA A 139 -9.61 -5.27 -12.10
C ALA A 139 -10.71 -5.52 -11.06
N ARG A 140 -11.55 -6.56 -11.23
CA ARG A 140 -12.56 -6.97 -10.25
C ARG A 140 -11.93 -7.38 -8.92
N ALA A 141 -10.90 -8.24 -8.94
CA ALA A 141 -10.23 -8.71 -7.74
C ALA A 141 -9.54 -7.56 -6.97
N LYS A 142 -8.88 -6.62 -7.66
CA LYS A 142 -8.29 -5.44 -7.00
C LYS A 142 -9.35 -4.42 -6.60
N GLY A 143 -10.46 -4.34 -7.33
CA GLY A 143 -11.63 -3.53 -7.03
C GLY A 143 -12.35 -3.91 -5.75
N GLU A 144 -12.09 -5.11 -5.18
CA GLU A 144 -12.58 -5.50 -3.86
C GLU A 144 -12.12 -4.53 -2.75
N LEU A 145 -10.93 -3.90 -2.90
CA LEU A 145 -10.51 -2.82 -2.01
C LEU A 145 -11.48 -1.63 -2.11
N ALA A 146 -11.85 -1.22 -3.33
CA ALA A 146 -12.79 -0.12 -3.55
C ALA A 146 -14.16 -0.41 -2.91
N GLN A 147 -14.68 -1.62 -3.07
CA GLN A 147 -15.96 -2.06 -2.50
C GLN A 147 -15.96 -2.09 -0.96
N SER A 148 -14.79 -2.29 -0.38
CA SER A 148 -14.63 -2.44 1.08
C SER A 148 -14.45 -1.10 1.82
N LEU A 149 -14.29 0.01 1.10
CA LEU A 149 -14.09 1.33 1.72
C LEU A 149 -15.42 1.88 2.27
N PRO A 150 -15.39 2.54 3.44
CA PRO A 150 -16.57 3.20 4.01
C PRO A 150 -16.95 4.44 3.18
N HIS A 151 -18.21 4.86 3.27
CA HIS A 151 -18.73 6.07 2.58
C HIS A 151 -17.92 7.35 2.88
N GLY A 152 -17.39 7.52 4.10
CA GLY A 152 -16.52 8.64 4.47
C GLY A 152 -15.03 8.42 4.16
N GLY A 153 -14.68 7.33 3.47
CA GLY A 153 -13.32 7.02 3.05
C GLY A 153 -12.95 7.65 1.70
N PHE A 154 -11.75 7.34 1.22
CA PHE A 154 -11.27 7.79 -0.11
C PHE A 154 -10.55 6.68 -0.87
N LEU A 155 -10.55 6.79 -2.19
CA LEU A 155 -9.88 5.87 -3.11
C LEU A 155 -9.04 6.65 -4.13
N LEU A 156 -7.72 6.38 -4.16
CA LEU A 156 -6.79 6.93 -5.14
C LEU A 156 -6.69 5.97 -6.34
N LEU A 157 -6.94 6.49 -7.54
CA LEU A 157 -6.85 5.76 -8.81
C LEU A 157 -5.99 6.51 -9.83
N ASN A 158 -5.23 5.75 -10.62
CA ASN A 158 -4.43 6.31 -11.71
C ASN A 158 -5.35 6.78 -12.86
N SER A 159 -5.37 8.06 -13.19
CA SER A 159 -6.23 8.64 -14.24
C SER A 159 -5.92 8.14 -15.65
N GLU A 160 -4.74 7.53 -15.85
CA GLU A 160 -4.26 7.03 -17.14
C GLU A 160 -4.38 5.50 -17.26
N ASP A 161 -4.89 4.83 -16.22
CA ASP A 161 -5.23 3.41 -16.27
C ASP A 161 -6.65 3.22 -16.80
N GLU A 162 -6.80 2.39 -17.83
CA GLU A 162 -8.08 2.14 -18.50
C GLU A 162 -9.19 1.59 -17.58
N TRP A 163 -8.79 0.90 -16.49
CA TRP A 163 -9.71 0.27 -15.54
C TRP A 163 -10.13 1.18 -14.39
N SER A 164 -9.49 2.32 -14.22
CA SER A 164 -9.77 3.23 -13.11
C SER A 164 -11.22 3.70 -13.08
N SER A 165 -11.81 4.00 -14.25
CA SER A 165 -13.22 4.40 -14.34
C SER A 165 -14.19 3.27 -13.96
N PHE A 166 -13.86 2.02 -14.29
CA PHE A 166 -14.64 0.85 -13.86
C PHE A 166 -14.56 0.67 -12.35
N ILE A 167 -13.34 0.69 -11.78
CA ILE A 167 -13.12 0.50 -10.35
C ILE A 167 -13.76 1.62 -9.52
N GLY A 168 -13.68 2.87 -9.99
CA GLY A 168 -14.29 4.01 -9.32
C GLY A 168 -15.82 3.90 -9.13
N ARG A 169 -16.49 3.14 -9.99
CA ARG A 169 -17.94 2.86 -9.84
C ARG A 169 -18.27 1.78 -8.82
N LEU A 170 -17.28 1.06 -8.31
CA LEU A 170 -17.47 -0.02 -7.33
C LEU A 170 -17.54 0.47 -5.88
N THR A 171 -17.22 1.74 -5.63
CA THR A 171 -17.16 2.30 -4.26
C THR A 171 -18.17 3.43 -4.06
N SER A 172 -18.58 3.61 -2.80
CA SER A 172 -19.28 4.81 -2.33
C SER A 172 -18.33 5.82 -1.65
N ALA A 173 -17.05 5.51 -1.54
CA ALA A 173 -16.02 6.41 -1.04
C ALA A 173 -15.69 7.51 -2.07
N GLU A 174 -15.06 8.59 -1.63
CA GLU A 174 -14.57 9.65 -2.52
C GLU A 174 -13.49 9.10 -3.46
N VAL A 175 -13.71 9.22 -4.78
CA VAL A 175 -12.74 8.79 -5.79
C VAL A 175 -11.89 9.97 -6.22
N ILE A 176 -10.58 9.83 -6.09
CA ILE A 176 -9.58 10.86 -6.40
C ILE A 176 -8.62 10.31 -7.44
N TYR A 177 -8.54 10.96 -8.57
CA TYR A 177 -7.64 10.57 -9.64
C TYR A 177 -6.29 11.26 -9.52
N TYR A 178 -5.21 10.47 -9.64
CA TYR A 178 -3.85 10.99 -9.71
C TYR A 178 -3.19 10.68 -11.05
N GLY A 179 -2.22 11.49 -11.47
CA GLY A 179 -1.50 11.28 -12.72
C GLY A 179 -0.80 12.53 -13.25
N MET A 180 -0.47 12.51 -14.55
CA MET A 180 0.13 13.67 -15.25
C MET A 180 -0.88 14.35 -16.18
N GLY A 181 -1.97 13.69 -16.51
CA GLY A 181 -3.02 14.20 -17.38
C GLY A 181 -3.95 15.19 -16.68
N LYS A 182 -4.64 16.04 -17.49
CA LYS A 182 -5.54 17.08 -16.97
C LYS A 182 -6.75 16.56 -16.20
N LYS A 183 -7.08 15.27 -16.32
CA LYS A 183 -8.18 14.63 -15.59
C LYS A 183 -7.83 14.32 -14.14
N ALA A 184 -6.54 14.35 -13.77
CA ALA A 184 -6.09 14.04 -12.42
C ALA A 184 -6.28 15.25 -11.49
N GLN A 185 -6.88 15.01 -10.32
CA GLN A 185 -6.99 16.00 -9.24
C GLN A 185 -5.65 16.16 -8.50
N ILE A 186 -4.88 15.07 -8.37
CA ILE A 186 -3.52 15.09 -7.84
C ILE A 186 -2.57 14.97 -9.02
N ARG A 187 -2.01 16.08 -9.47
CA ARG A 187 -1.32 16.15 -10.75
C ARG A 187 0.11 16.65 -10.64
N ALA A 188 1.02 16.02 -11.40
CA ALA A 188 2.37 16.54 -11.61
C ALA A 188 2.44 17.35 -12.90
N GLU A 189 2.91 18.59 -12.79
CA GLU A 189 3.22 19.46 -13.91
C GLU A 189 4.71 19.82 -13.93
N LYS A 190 5.22 20.32 -15.06
CA LYS A 190 6.61 20.76 -15.22
C LYS A 190 7.64 19.72 -14.76
N VAL A 191 7.36 18.44 -15.08
CA VAL A 191 8.18 17.32 -14.62
C VAL A 191 9.56 17.35 -15.29
N GLN A 192 10.61 17.21 -14.47
CA GLN A 192 11.98 17.05 -14.89
C GLN A 192 12.53 15.74 -14.32
N PHE A 193 12.93 14.82 -15.19
CA PHE A 193 13.57 13.58 -14.81
C PHE A 193 15.09 13.73 -14.79
N ALA A 194 15.71 13.21 -13.75
CA ALA A 194 17.15 13.15 -13.57
C ALA A 194 17.58 11.70 -13.25
N PRO A 195 18.86 11.33 -13.38
CA PRO A 195 19.35 9.97 -13.13
C PRO A 195 19.01 9.43 -11.72
N TRP A 196 18.88 10.31 -10.73
CA TRP A 196 18.70 9.94 -9.33
C TRP A 196 17.41 10.47 -8.71
N GLY A 197 16.50 10.95 -9.52
CA GLY A 197 15.23 11.47 -9.01
C GLY A 197 14.42 12.23 -10.05
N SER A 198 13.38 12.90 -9.59
CA SER A 198 12.58 13.81 -10.41
C SER A 198 12.15 15.02 -9.60
N SER A 199 11.90 16.14 -10.28
CA SER A 199 11.27 17.32 -9.72
C SER A 199 10.02 17.69 -10.51
N PHE A 200 9.02 18.21 -9.84
CA PHE A 200 7.74 18.54 -10.46
C PHE A 200 6.98 19.57 -9.64
N MET A 201 5.99 20.21 -10.26
CA MET A 201 4.97 21.00 -9.56
C MET A 201 3.79 20.09 -9.23
N LEU A 202 3.53 19.91 -7.94
CA LEU A 202 2.28 19.31 -7.48
C LEU A 202 1.15 20.31 -7.70
N VAL A 203 0.07 19.86 -8.30
CA VAL A 203 -1.19 20.63 -8.44
C VAL A 203 -2.32 19.82 -7.85
N SER A 204 -2.98 20.38 -6.87
CA SER A 204 -4.23 19.85 -6.31
C SER A 204 -5.06 21.00 -5.70
N ASP A 205 -6.30 20.72 -5.36
CA ASP A 205 -7.21 21.74 -4.78
C ASP A 205 -6.80 22.15 -3.35
N ARG A 206 -6.11 21.28 -2.61
CA ARG A 206 -5.74 21.51 -1.20
C ARG A 206 -4.28 21.91 -1.02
N VAL A 207 -3.37 21.33 -1.81
CA VAL A 207 -1.92 21.52 -1.67
C VAL A 207 -1.30 21.63 -3.05
N SER A 208 -0.54 22.70 -3.29
CA SER A 208 0.18 22.89 -4.56
C SER A 208 1.55 23.49 -4.32
N GLY A 209 2.54 23.09 -5.10
CA GLY A 209 3.90 23.61 -5.01
C GLY A 209 4.97 22.66 -5.56
N PRO A 210 6.24 23.08 -5.53
CA PRO A 210 7.34 22.27 -6.03
C PRO A 210 7.66 21.11 -5.09
N LEU A 211 7.87 19.92 -5.67
CA LEU A 211 8.31 18.72 -4.96
C LEU A 211 9.50 18.08 -5.67
N LYS A 212 10.36 17.43 -4.88
CA LYS A 212 11.49 16.62 -5.33
C LYS A 212 11.30 15.19 -4.82
N LEU A 213 11.36 14.23 -5.73
CA LEU A 213 11.32 12.81 -5.45
C LEU A 213 12.73 12.22 -5.66
N PRO A 214 13.39 11.67 -4.62
CA PRO A 214 14.71 11.06 -4.76
C PRO A 214 14.66 9.63 -5.31
N LEU A 215 13.76 9.38 -6.26
CA LEU A 215 13.61 8.10 -6.95
C LEU A 215 13.50 8.35 -8.46
N PRO A 216 14.30 7.67 -9.28
CA PRO A 216 14.28 7.82 -10.72
C PRO A 216 13.09 7.12 -11.37
N GLY A 217 12.74 7.57 -12.57
CA GLY A 217 11.79 6.90 -13.44
C GLY A 217 10.34 7.39 -13.32
N LYS A 218 9.67 7.39 -14.47
CA LYS A 218 8.28 7.83 -14.61
C LYS A 218 7.33 7.02 -13.73
N HIS A 219 7.55 5.71 -13.61
CA HIS A 219 6.74 4.82 -12.77
C HIS A 219 6.79 5.21 -11.27
N ASN A 220 7.96 5.66 -10.78
CA ASN A 220 8.08 6.14 -9.41
C ASN A 220 7.40 7.49 -9.19
N LEU A 221 7.30 8.33 -10.22
CA LEU A 221 6.48 9.55 -10.14
C LEU A 221 5.00 9.20 -9.94
N TYR A 222 4.45 8.21 -10.65
CA TYR A 222 3.07 7.75 -10.41
C TYR A 222 2.89 7.15 -9.00
N ASN A 223 3.83 6.33 -8.55
CA ASN A 223 3.80 5.79 -7.18
C ASN A 223 3.84 6.94 -6.14
N CYS A 224 4.64 7.98 -6.40
CA CYS A 224 4.71 9.18 -5.57
C CYS A 224 3.40 9.96 -5.58
N LEU A 225 2.80 10.20 -6.74
CA LEU A 225 1.52 10.92 -6.83
C LEU A 225 0.39 10.21 -6.10
N ALA A 226 0.34 8.87 -6.15
CA ALA A 226 -0.58 8.07 -5.38
C ALA A 226 -0.38 8.26 -3.86
N ALA A 227 0.87 8.21 -3.40
CA ALA A 227 1.23 8.41 -1.99
C ALA A 227 0.96 9.86 -1.53
N VAL A 228 1.35 10.85 -2.34
CA VAL A 228 1.08 12.28 -2.08
C VAL A 228 -0.43 12.54 -2.00
N GLY A 229 -1.19 11.98 -2.93
CA GLY A 229 -2.65 12.09 -2.91
C GLY A 229 -3.26 11.58 -1.61
N ALA A 230 -2.82 10.42 -1.12
CA ALA A 230 -3.28 9.89 0.17
C ALA A 230 -2.86 10.81 1.34
N ALA A 231 -1.63 11.32 1.32
CA ALA A 231 -1.14 12.24 2.36
C ALA A 231 -1.94 13.55 2.39
N VAL A 232 -2.28 14.12 1.22
CA VAL A 232 -3.16 15.31 1.09
C VAL A 232 -4.55 15.03 1.66
N GLN A 233 -5.12 13.85 1.42
CA GLN A 233 -6.41 13.47 2.00
C GLN A 233 -6.33 13.31 3.53
N LEU A 234 -5.18 12.92 4.06
CA LEU A 234 -4.92 12.83 5.48
C LEU A 234 -4.53 14.17 6.13
N GLY A 235 -4.54 15.28 5.36
CA GLY A 235 -4.35 16.64 5.85
C GLY A 235 -2.91 17.12 5.93
N LEU A 236 -1.95 16.42 5.30
CA LEU A 236 -0.56 16.86 5.28
C LEU A 236 -0.34 18.03 4.32
N GLY A 237 0.47 19.00 4.74
CA GLY A 237 0.89 20.13 3.94
C GLY A 237 2.10 19.83 3.04
N LEU A 238 2.45 20.77 2.15
CA LEU A 238 3.54 20.62 1.18
C LEU A 238 4.90 20.37 1.86
N GLU A 239 5.18 21.06 2.95
CA GLU A 239 6.45 20.94 3.66
C GLU A 239 6.61 19.56 4.31
N GLU A 240 5.56 19.05 4.97
CA GLU A 240 5.54 17.72 5.57
C GLU A 240 5.72 16.64 4.50
N ILE A 241 5.03 16.79 3.35
CA ILE A 241 5.16 15.89 2.21
C ILE A 241 6.61 15.88 1.71
N GLN A 242 7.22 17.06 1.48
CA GLN A 242 8.62 17.13 1.02
C GLN A 242 9.60 16.57 2.05
N GLN A 243 9.39 16.85 3.33
CA GLN A 243 10.21 16.31 4.41
C GLN A 243 10.17 14.78 4.40
N GLY A 244 8.98 14.20 4.28
CA GLY A 244 8.82 12.75 4.24
C GLY A 244 9.38 12.11 2.97
N LEU A 245 9.27 12.77 1.81
CA LEU A 245 9.91 12.32 0.56
C LEU A 245 11.44 12.22 0.69
N ASN A 246 12.06 13.11 1.46
CA ASN A 246 13.51 13.06 1.70
C ASN A 246 13.92 11.91 2.63
N GLN A 247 12.97 11.30 3.35
CA GLN A 247 13.19 10.22 4.33
C GLN A 247 12.70 8.86 3.85
N ILE A 248 12.39 8.72 2.56
CA ILE A 248 11.93 7.44 2.00
C ILE A 248 12.97 6.35 2.25
N ASN A 249 12.51 5.25 2.84
CA ASN A 249 13.30 4.05 3.03
C ASN A 249 12.65 2.89 2.28
N LEU A 250 13.17 2.58 1.09
CA LEU A 250 12.65 1.52 0.24
C LEU A 250 12.92 0.13 0.83
N THR A 251 11.98 -0.75 0.62
CA THR A 251 12.16 -2.18 0.86
C THR A 251 13.30 -2.71 -0.01
N LYS A 252 14.17 -3.55 0.55
CA LYS A 252 15.32 -4.15 -0.15
C LYS A 252 14.92 -4.79 -1.48
N MET A 253 15.86 -4.86 -2.41
CA MET A 253 15.67 -5.37 -3.78
C MET A 253 14.63 -4.57 -4.60
N ARG A 254 14.44 -3.27 -4.29
CA ARG A 254 13.61 -2.31 -5.01
C ARG A 254 14.46 -1.09 -5.34
N LEU A 255 15.09 -1.07 -6.52
CA LEU A 255 16.09 -0.05 -6.92
C LEU A 255 17.15 0.19 -5.81
N GLU A 256 17.52 -0.86 -5.09
CA GLU A 256 18.47 -0.79 -3.98
C GLU A 256 19.87 -0.51 -4.52
N HIS A 257 20.49 0.56 -4.04
CA HIS A 257 21.83 0.96 -4.42
C HIS A 257 22.86 0.29 -3.53
N LEU A 258 23.70 -0.55 -4.11
CA LEU A 258 24.78 -1.25 -3.42
C LEU A 258 26.13 -0.76 -3.95
N LYS A 259 27.11 -0.65 -3.06
CA LYS A 259 28.49 -0.38 -3.47
C LYS A 259 29.13 -1.68 -3.95
N GLY A 260 29.57 -1.69 -5.19
CA GLY A 260 30.32 -2.81 -5.78
C GLY A 260 31.82 -2.63 -5.63
N ILE A 261 32.60 -3.61 -6.13
CA ILE A 261 34.08 -3.55 -6.18
C ILE A 261 34.54 -2.42 -7.09
N LYS A 262 35.72 -1.87 -6.78
CA LYS A 262 36.36 -0.77 -7.56
C LYS A 262 35.48 0.46 -7.74
N GLY A 263 34.58 0.75 -6.78
CA GLY A 263 33.74 1.96 -6.81
C GLY A 263 32.54 1.88 -7.76
N THR A 264 32.21 0.71 -8.29
CA THR A 264 31.00 0.51 -9.10
C THR A 264 29.74 0.63 -8.26
N THR A 265 28.64 1.08 -8.85
CA THR A 265 27.31 1.07 -8.25
C THR A 265 26.51 -0.08 -8.84
N ILE A 266 25.96 -0.92 -7.98
CA ILE A 266 25.04 -1.99 -8.36
C ILE A 266 23.63 -1.53 -8.01
N ILE A 267 22.71 -1.59 -8.97
CA ILE A 267 21.28 -1.35 -8.75
C ILE A 267 20.60 -2.71 -8.65
N ASN A 268 20.12 -3.03 -7.44
CA ASN A 268 19.43 -4.29 -7.16
C ASN A 268 17.91 -4.05 -7.20
N ASP A 269 17.24 -4.58 -8.22
CA ASP A 269 15.77 -4.58 -8.38
C ASP A 269 15.26 -6.00 -8.63
N ALA A 270 15.81 -6.97 -7.91
CA ALA A 270 15.64 -8.40 -8.17
C ALA A 270 14.51 -9.05 -7.34
N TYR A 271 13.64 -8.27 -6.67
CA TYR A 271 12.57 -8.85 -5.84
C TYR A 271 11.58 -9.66 -6.68
N ASN A 272 11.09 -9.12 -7.76
CA ASN A 272 10.16 -9.77 -8.69
C ASN A 272 10.16 -9.03 -10.02
N ALA A 273 9.92 -9.76 -11.10
CA ALA A 273 9.75 -9.20 -12.44
C ALA A 273 8.45 -9.73 -13.07
N ASN A 274 7.79 -8.86 -13.81
CA ASN A 274 6.70 -9.20 -14.71
C ASN A 274 6.84 -8.36 -15.98
N PRO A 275 6.13 -8.64 -17.07
CA PRO A 275 6.28 -7.92 -18.34
C PRO A 275 6.12 -6.40 -18.20
N ASP A 276 5.22 -5.93 -17.34
CA ASP A 276 4.95 -4.50 -17.15
C ASP A 276 6.07 -3.81 -16.33
N SER A 277 6.70 -4.52 -15.41
CA SER A 277 7.77 -4.00 -14.55
C SER A 277 9.16 -4.17 -15.15
#